data_460c13f38e8df7595bee9ed4b1d2f0ec
#
_entry.id   460c13f38e8df7595bee9ed4b1d2f0ec
#
_cell.length_a   1.000
_cell.length_b   1.000
_cell.length_c   1.000
_cell.angle_alpha   90.00
_cell.angle_beta   90.00
_cell.angle_gamma   90.00
#
_symmetry.space_group_name_H-M   'P 1'
#
loop_
_entity.id
_entity.type
_entity.pdbx_description
1 polymer ?
#
loop_
_entity_poly.entity_id
_entity_poly.type
_entity_poly.pdbx_seq_one_letter_code
_entity_poly.pdbx_strand_id
1 'polypeptide(L)'
;KVMESTLQGKDGSEKVYVDYYGKVLQIGEDSKEDPVQGNNVYLTIDKDLQIACYKVLEQKIAGVLVANIQNIKTFKADENTDASTIPIPIYDVYYALLNNSVIDIDHFTAADASETEQKIAAALERKQEEIFRKVDEQLTGSDTKPYKDLSEEMQGYVSYIVNDLLMDKTGILSETSIDKNDETYKAWTKDETISLQEYLTYAASQNWIDISKFSDKNTYLDSTEVYQELSAYISDYLSTDQDFSKMLYKYLLLDDEITGKQLCTVLYEQGVLSTDDEDYQNFKAGNLSAMDLMLHKISSLEITPAQLALDPCSGSVVITDPSTGETLACVSYPGYDNNRLANNMDTDYYRKLNKDLSTPFYNKATQERTAPGSTFKPVTAIAGLSEGVITDNDYIYCGGRFDKLQGAPLNCWLLSGHGALSIRDGIANSCNVFFSETAYRLGQNAEGTFNDNTAMQQLIKYANLLGLDKKSGLEISEASPQVSNELP
;
A
#
# COMPACT_ATOMS: atom_id res chain seq x y z
N LYS A 1 18.89 -16.46 2.27
CA LYS A 1 19.59 -16.60 0.95
C LYS A 1 20.92 -15.86 0.94
N VAL A 2 21.05 -14.64 1.49
CA VAL A 2 22.27 -13.81 1.41
C VAL A 2 23.47 -14.51 2.06
N MET A 3 23.30 -15.08 3.24
CA MET A 3 24.37 -15.77 4.00
C MET A 3 24.32 -17.29 3.83
N GLU A 4 23.58 -17.81 2.87
CA GLU A 4 23.39 -19.25 2.67
C GLU A 4 24.71 -19.99 2.47
N SER A 5 25.59 -19.45 1.62
CA SER A 5 26.89 -20.04 1.35
C SER A 5 27.80 -20.14 2.60
N THR A 6 27.55 -19.29 3.61
CA THR A 6 28.28 -19.33 4.89
C THR A 6 27.64 -20.32 5.88
N LEU A 7 26.31 -20.39 5.89
CA LEU A 7 25.55 -21.20 6.86
C LEU A 7 25.36 -22.65 6.45
N GLN A 8 25.25 -22.94 5.15
CA GLN A 8 24.87 -24.25 4.63
C GLN A 8 25.88 -25.34 4.89
N GLY A 9 27.18 -25.02 4.90
CA GLY A 9 28.24 -26.02 4.98
C GLY A 9 28.38 -26.82 3.69
N LYS A 10 28.79 -28.08 3.82
CA LYS A 10 28.89 -29.04 2.70
C LYS A 10 28.23 -30.35 3.10
N ASP A 11 27.34 -30.82 2.23
CA ASP A 11 26.71 -32.13 2.42
C ASP A 11 27.75 -33.24 2.31
N GLY A 12 27.60 -34.26 3.15
CA GLY A 12 28.37 -35.50 3.01
C GLY A 12 27.83 -36.31 1.83
N SER A 13 28.69 -37.06 1.20
CA SER A 13 28.31 -37.96 0.10
C SER A 13 28.97 -39.33 0.23
N GLU A 14 28.26 -40.35 -0.24
CA GLU A 14 28.76 -41.70 -0.31
C GLU A 14 28.25 -42.39 -1.58
N LYS A 15 29.12 -43.03 -2.33
CA LYS A 15 28.72 -43.82 -3.49
C LYS A 15 28.23 -45.19 -3.04
N VAL A 16 27.02 -45.52 -3.39
CA VAL A 16 26.45 -46.83 -3.18
C VAL A 16 26.07 -47.48 -4.51
N TYR A 17 26.35 -48.75 -4.65
CA TYR A 17 25.91 -49.57 -5.78
C TYR A 17 24.59 -50.24 -5.38
N VAL A 18 23.55 -50.06 -6.15
CA VAL A 18 22.21 -50.60 -5.86
C VAL A 18 21.76 -51.55 -6.95
N ASP A 19 20.94 -52.53 -6.59
CA ASP A 19 20.22 -53.36 -7.57
C ASP A 19 19.03 -52.54 -8.19
N TYR A 20 18.32 -53.18 -9.12
CA TYR A 20 17.21 -52.50 -9.81
C TYR A 20 15.97 -52.24 -8.91
N TYR A 21 15.96 -52.78 -7.69
CA TYR A 21 14.97 -52.46 -6.67
C TYR A 21 15.43 -51.38 -5.68
N GLY A 22 16.61 -50.77 -5.88
CA GLY A 22 17.17 -49.78 -4.98
C GLY A 22 17.86 -50.34 -3.73
N LYS A 23 18.05 -51.64 -3.62
CA LYS A 23 18.77 -52.27 -2.51
C LYS A 23 20.27 -52.07 -2.68
N VAL A 24 20.94 -51.56 -1.64
CA VAL A 24 22.39 -51.36 -1.65
C VAL A 24 23.10 -52.72 -1.71
N LEU A 25 23.92 -52.93 -2.73
CA LEU A 25 24.73 -54.10 -2.95
C LEU A 25 26.16 -53.93 -2.42
N GLN A 26 26.70 -52.74 -2.61
CA GLN A 26 28.07 -52.42 -2.19
C GLN A 26 28.20 -50.92 -1.92
N ILE A 27 29.01 -50.56 -0.95
CA ILE A 27 29.50 -49.20 -0.70
C ILE A 27 30.83 -49.04 -1.40
N GLY A 28 30.99 -47.94 -2.16
CA GLY A 28 32.24 -47.67 -2.87
C GLY A 28 33.40 -47.45 -1.88
N GLU A 29 34.51 -48.13 -2.09
CA GLU A 29 35.74 -47.92 -1.30
C GLU A 29 36.23 -46.48 -1.54
N ASP A 30 36.62 -45.75 -0.48
CA ASP A 30 37.08 -44.36 -0.48
C ASP A 30 36.12 -43.32 -1.10
N SER A 31 34.81 -43.62 -1.11
CA SER A 31 33.81 -42.75 -1.69
C SER A 31 33.04 -41.89 -0.67
N LYS A 32 33.35 -42.05 0.62
CA LYS A 32 32.66 -41.33 1.68
C LYS A 32 33.32 -39.96 1.91
N GLU A 33 32.55 -38.92 1.71
CA GLU A 33 32.86 -37.57 2.15
C GLU A 33 31.99 -37.24 3.37
N ASP A 34 32.63 -36.92 4.48
CA ASP A 34 31.90 -36.53 5.67
C ASP A 34 31.33 -35.10 5.52
N PRO A 35 30.13 -34.82 6.05
CA PRO A 35 29.53 -33.50 5.99
C PRO A 35 30.37 -32.47 6.77
N VAL A 36 30.48 -31.27 6.25
CA VAL A 36 31.17 -30.15 6.90
C VAL A 36 30.11 -29.14 7.36
N GLN A 37 30.13 -28.88 8.67
CA GLN A 37 29.22 -27.88 9.25
C GLN A 37 29.49 -26.50 8.68
N GLY A 38 28.44 -25.72 8.41
CA GLY A 38 28.55 -24.32 8.04
C GLY A 38 29.07 -23.44 9.16
N ASN A 39 29.43 -22.23 8.81
CA ASN A 39 29.95 -21.25 9.75
C ASN A 39 28.77 -20.46 10.42
N ASN A 40 29.05 -19.93 11.61
CA ASN A 40 28.13 -19.00 12.27
C ASN A 40 28.17 -17.63 11.58
N VAL A 41 27.02 -16.95 11.59
CA VAL A 41 26.93 -15.56 11.18
C VAL A 41 26.50 -14.73 12.39
N TYR A 42 27.26 -13.68 12.65
CA TYR A 42 26.95 -12.71 13.71
C TYR A 42 26.48 -11.41 13.08
N LEU A 43 25.35 -10.89 13.54
CA LEU A 43 24.79 -9.62 13.08
C LEU A 43 25.21 -8.50 14.03
N THR A 44 25.30 -7.28 13.52
CA THR A 44 25.49 -6.06 14.31
C THR A 44 24.22 -5.62 15.03
N ILE A 45 23.09 -6.23 14.70
CA ILE A 45 21.77 -5.90 15.28
C ILE A 45 21.76 -6.15 16.79
N ASP A 46 21.47 -5.12 17.56
CA ASP A 46 21.10 -5.25 18.97
C ASP A 46 19.64 -5.69 19.06
N LYS A 47 19.42 -6.90 19.54
CA LYS A 47 18.09 -7.52 19.62
C LYS A 47 17.12 -6.70 20.47
N ASP A 48 17.57 -6.17 21.60
CA ASP A 48 16.68 -5.47 22.53
C ASP A 48 16.32 -4.10 21.98
N LEU A 49 17.26 -3.41 21.33
CA LEU A 49 17.03 -2.18 20.59
C LEU A 49 16.07 -2.39 19.43
N GLN A 50 16.25 -3.46 18.64
CA GLN A 50 15.36 -3.83 17.53
C GLN A 50 13.92 -4.01 18.02
N ILE A 51 13.70 -4.77 19.10
CA ILE A 51 12.39 -5.00 19.70
C ILE A 51 11.77 -3.70 20.25
N ALA A 52 12.57 -2.87 20.93
CA ALA A 52 12.12 -1.60 21.47
C ALA A 52 11.66 -0.65 20.34
N CYS A 53 12.47 -0.54 19.28
CA CYS A 53 12.11 0.26 18.11
C CYS A 53 10.83 -0.22 17.42
N TYR A 54 10.65 -1.53 17.27
CA TYR A 54 9.42 -2.09 16.71
C TYR A 54 8.18 -1.70 17.52
N LYS A 55 8.22 -1.89 18.84
CA LYS A 55 7.11 -1.54 19.74
C LYS A 55 6.79 -0.04 19.72
N VAL A 56 7.82 0.80 19.76
CA VAL A 56 7.64 2.27 19.72
C VAL A 56 7.03 2.69 18.38
N LEU A 57 7.49 2.10 17.26
CA LEU A 57 6.97 2.41 15.94
C LEU A 57 5.49 2.01 15.83
N GLU A 58 5.15 0.79 16.20
CA GLU A 58 3.77 0.29 16.22
C GLU A 58 2.84 1.17 17.05
N GLN A 59 3.27 1.51 18.29
CA GLN A 59 2.50 2.39 19.17
C GLN A 59 2.33 3.81 18.60
N LYS A 60 3.35 4.33 17.90
CA LYS A 60 3.27 5.65 17.26
C LYS A 60 2.31 5.65 16.07
N ILE A 61 2.34 4.63 15.25
CA ILE A 61 1.40 4.49 14.13
C ILE A 61 -0.04 4.36 14.65
N ALA A 62 -0.27 3.55 15.69
CA ALA A 62 -1.57 3.44 16.34
C ALA A 62 -2.06 4.80 16.88
N GLY A 63 -1.16 5.56 17.52
CA GLY A 63 -1.48 6.91 18.00
C GLY A 63 -1.85 7.89 16.89
N VAL A 64 -1.20 7.79 15.73
CA VAL A 64 -1.55 8.60 14.53
C VAL A 64 -2.95 8.21 14.01
N LEU A 65 -3.26 6.93 13.90
CA LEU A 65 -4.59 6.50 13.48
C LEU A 65 -5.67 7.02 14.42
N VAL A 66 -5.52 6.78 15.72
CA VAL A 66 -6.49 7.20 16.75
C VAL A 66 -6.72 8.72 16.74
N ALA A 67 -5.66 9.50 16.53
CA ALA A 67 -5.76 10.97 16.48
C ALA A 67 -6.52 11.48 15.26
N ASN A 68 -6.57 10.72 14.18
CA ASN A 68 -7.18 11.13 12.92
C ASN A 68 -8.55 10.46 12.65
N ILE A 69 -8.93 9.41 13.40
CA ILE A 69 -10.24 8.77 13.25
C ILE A 69 -11.34 9.71 13.73
N GLN A 70 -12.33 9.93 12.86
CA GLN A 70 -13.49 10.79 13.12
C GLN A 70 -14.80 10.05 12.86
N ASN A 71 -15.86 10.45 13.57
CA ASN A 71 -17.21 9.88 13.41
C ASN A 71 -17.90 10.44 12.16
N ILE A 72 -17.37 10.09 11.00
CA ILE A 72 -17.93 10.44 9.69
C ILE A 72 -17.99 9.20 8.81
N LYS A 73 -18.89 9.18 7.81
CA LYS A 73 -19.04 8.05 6.88
C LYS A 73 -17.98 8.05 5.81
N THR A 74 -17.73 9.19 5.20
CA THR A 74 -16.79 9.37 4.09
C THR A 74 -16.12 10.72 4.20
N PHE A 75 -14.95 10.85 3.58
CA PHE A 75 -14.26 12.10 3.39
C PHE A 75 -13.77 12.20 1.94
N LYS A 76 -13.95 13.34 1.30
CA LYS A 76 -13.39 13.63 -0.03
C LYS A 76 -12.46 14.83 0.10
N ALA A 77 -11.18 14.61 -0.21
CA ALA A 77 -10.21 15.69 -0.31
C ALA A 77 -10.47 16.52 -1.58
N ASP A 78 -10.24 17.82 -1.50
CA ASP A 78 -10.21 18.73 -2.64
C ASP A 78 -8.79 19.27 -2.86
N GLU A 79 -8.61 20.10 -3.89
CA GLU A 79 -7.30 20.68 -4.24
C GLU A 79 -6.69 21.57 -3.14
N ASN A 80 -7.49 21.99 -2.17
CA ASN A 80 -7.07 22.85 -1.06
C ASN A 80 -6.91 22.09 0.25
N THR A 81 -7.22 20.80 0.26
CA THR A 81 -7.13 19.99 1.48
C THR A 81 -5.67 19.76 1.85
N ASP A 82 -5.29 20.19 3.05
CA ASP A 82 -3.98 19.90 3.60
C ASP A 82 -3.89 18.41 3.97
N ALA A 83 -2.91 17.71 3.40
CA ALA A 83 -2.70 16.28 3.66
C ALA A 83 -2.55 15.93 5.15
N SER A 84 -2.05 16.89 5.98
CA SER A 84 -1.92 16.71 7.43
C SER A 84 -3.25 16.76 8.19
N THR A 85 -4.33 17.18 7.54
CA THR A 85 -5.66 17.35 8.16
C THR A 85 -6.70 16.36 7.63
N ILE A 86 -6.29 15.42 6.78
CA ILE A 86 -7.18 14.39 6.23
C ILE A 86 -7.64 13.47 7.37
N PRO A 87 -8.95 13.45 7.69
CA PRO A 87 -9.48 12.56 8.71
C PRO A 87 -9.62 11.14 8.18
N ILE A 88 -9.61 10.17 9.08
CA ILE A 88 -9.95 8.78 8.77
C ILE A 88 -11.41 8.56 9.19
N PRO A 89 -12.34 8.31 8.25
CA PRO A 89 -13.70 7.97 8.60
C PRO A 89 -13.77 6.70 9.45
N ILE A 90 -14.57 6.68 10.52
CA ILE A 90 -14.74 5.47 11.32
C ILE A 90 -15.32 4.31 10.47
N TYR A 91 -16.06 4.61 9.42
CA TYR A 91 -16.59 3.62 8.49
C TYR A 91 -15.49 2.92 7.69
N ASP A 92 -14.39 3.60 7.38
CA ASP A 92 -13.21 2.97 6.77
C ASP A 92 -12.53 2.00 7.75
N VAL A 93 -12.52 2.32 9.06
CA VAL A 93 -12.04 1.40 10.10
C VAL A 93 -12.91 0.14 10.17
N TYR A 94 -14.23 0.29 10.18
CA TYR A 94 -15.14 -0.85 10.16
C TYR A 94 -14.99 -1.68 8.89
N TYR A 95 -14.86 -1.04 7.75
CA TYR A 95 -14.63 -1.73 6.49
C TYR A 95 -13.28 -2.48 6.48
N ALA A 96 -12.25 -1.88 7.03
CA ALA A 96 -10.91 -2.47 7.12
C ALA A 96 -10.90 -3.82 7.87
N LEU A 97 -11.75 -3.98 8.89
CA LEU A 97 -11.90 -5.25 9.62
C LEU A 97 -12.31 -6.41 8.70
N LEU A 98 -13.16 -6.14 7.72
CA LEU A 98 -13.61 -7.11 6.72
C LEU A 98 -12.60 -7.23 5.57
N ASN A 99 -12.13 -6.09 5.07
CA ASN A 99 -11.28 -6.02 3.89
C ASN A 99 -9.93 -6.71 4.09
N ASN A 100 -9.28 -6.50 5.25
CA ASN A 100 -8.01 -7.15 5.59
C ASN A 100 -8.18 -8.45 6.41
N SER A 101 -9.37 -9.04 6.39
CA SER A 101 -9.66 -10.34 7.00
C SER A 101 -9.29 -10.42 8.50
N VAL A 102 -9.52 -9.33 9.25
CA VAL A 102 -9.50 -9.35 10.73
C VAL A 102 -10.71 -10.12 11.22
N ILE A 103 -11.87 -9.87 10.61
CA ILE A 103 -13.08 -10.68 10.73
C ILE A 103 -13.05 -11.73 9.62
N ASP A 104 -13.25 -12.99 9.99
CA ASP A 104 -13.40 -14.08 9.04
C ASP A 104 -14.82 -14.08 8.45
N ILE A 105 -14.94 -13.58 7.22
CA ILE A 105 -16.22 -13.48 6.51
C ILE A 105 -16.74 -14.86 6.05
N ASP A 106 -15.85 -15.83 5.84
CA ASP A 106 -16.25 -17.19 5.43
C ASP A 106 -17.00 -17.91 6.57
N HIS A 107 -16.73 -17.54 7.81
CA HIS A 107 -17.43 -18.07 8.99
C HIS A 107 -18.91 -17.63 9.05
N PHE A 108 -19.31 -16.55 8.38
CA PHE A 108 -20.68 -16.01 8.42
C PHE A 108 -21.74 -16.99 7.91
N THR A 109 -21.33 -17.96 7.09
CA THR A 109 -22.18 -19.03 6.55
C THR A 109 -21.92 -20.39 7.16
N ALA A 110 -21.04 -20.47 8.18
CA ALA A 110 -20.74 -21.71 8.88
C ALA A 110 -21.94 -22.20 9.73
N ALA A 111 -21.97 -23.48 10.04
CA ALA A 111 -23.07 -24.10 10.81
C ALA A 111 -23.15 -23.58 12.26
N ASP A 112 -22.04 -23.06 12.79
CA ASP A 112 -21.89 -22.48 14.12
C ASP A 112 -21.81 -20.95 14.12
N ALA A 113 -22.10 -20.32 12.98
CA ALA A 113 -22.17 -18.88 12.87
C ALA A 113 -23.16 -18.28 13.87
N SER A 114 -22.77 -17.19 14.52
CA SER A 114 -23.60 -16.45 15.46
C SER A 114 -24.83 -15.82 14.80
N GLU A 115 -25.80 -15.41 15.62
CA GLU A 115 -26.97 -14.68 15.10
C GLU A 115 -26.57 -13.36 14.42
N THR A 116 -25.51 -12.68 14.90
CA THR A 116 -24.99 -11.44 14.31
C THR A 116 -24.39 -11.71 12.93
N GLU A 117 -23.57 -12.75 12.82
CA GLU A 117 -22.95 -13.16 11.55
C GLU A 117 -24.00 -13.55 10.51
N GLN A 118 -24.99 -14.37 10.90
CA GLN A 118 -26.10 -14.75 10.01
C GLN A 118 -26.91 -13.56 9.50
N LYS A 119 -27.13 -12.51 10.31
CA LYS A 119 -27.77 -11.27 9.88
C LYS A 119 -26.94 -10.51 8.85
N ILE A 120 -25.62 -10.46 9.06
CA ILE A 120 -24.69 -9.82 8.11
C ILE A 120 -24.67 -10.61 6.80
N ALA A 121 -24.60 -11.94 6.84
CA ALA A 121 -24.66 -12.81 5.67
C ALA A 121 -25.95 -12.58 4.86
N ALA A 122 -27.11 -12.53 5.53
CA ALA A 122 -28.39 -12.28 4.86
C ALA A 122 -28.47 -10.87 4.25
N ALA A 123 -27.81 -9.86 4.83
CA ALA A 123 -27.71 -8.54 4.23
C ALA A 123 -26.84 -8.58 2.97
N LEU A 124 -25.72 -9.28 3.00
CA LEU A 124 -24.85 -9.46 1.83
C LEU A 124 -25.59 -10.17 0.68
N GLU A 125 -26.29 -11.26 0.94
CA GLU A 125 -27.03 -12.02 -0.07
C GLU A 125 -28.04 -11.10 -0.83
N ARG A 126 -28.83 -10.33 -0.09
CA ARG A 126 -29.76 -9.37 -0.69
C ARG A 126 -29.05 -8.31 -1.53
N LYS A 127 -27.93 -7.78 -1.04
CA LYS A 127 -27.13 -6.78 -1.77
C LYS A 127 -26.51 -7.38 -3.04
N GLN A 128 -26.02 -8.62 -2.97
CA GLN A 128 -25.49 -9.34 -4.14
C GLN A 128 -26.56 -9.52 -5.22
N GLU A 129 -27.75 -10.00 -4.87
CA GLU A 129 -28.85 -10.15 -5.83
C GLU A 129 -29.20 -8.80 -6.50
N GLU A 130 -29.28 -7.72 -5.73
CA GLU A 130 -29.56 -6.40 -6.25
C GLU A 130 -28.47 -5.90 -7.21
N ILE A 131 -27.20 -6.01 -6.79
CA ILE A 131 -26.09 -5.48 -7.56
C ILE A 131 -25.82 -6.32 -8.81
N PHE A 132 -25.91 -7.63 -8.73
CA PHE A 132 -25.76 -8.49 -9.92
C PHE A 132 -26.82 -8.15 -10.99
N ARG A 133 -28.05 -7.93 -10.58
CA ARG A 133 -29.10 -7.45 -11.52
C ARG A 133 -28.76 -6.11 -12.13
N LYS A 134 -28.27 -5.14 -11.34
CA LYS A 134 -27.87 -3.81 -11.85
C LYS A 134 -26.65 -3.88 -12.77
N VAL A 135 -25.67 -4.73 -12.47
CA VAL A 135 -24.50 -4.96 -13.33
C VAL A 135 -24.93 -5.62 -14.64
N ASP A 136 -25.81 -6.63 -14.58
CA ASP A 136 -26.33 -7.27 -15.80
C ASP A 136 -27.12 -6.26 -16.67
N GLU A 137 -27.91 -5.37 -16.08
CA GLU A 137 -28.57 -4.28 -16.78
C GLU A 137 -27.58 -3.33 -17.48
N GLN A 138 -26.38 -3.08 -16.91
CA GLN A 138 -25.33 -2.27 -17.54
C GLN A 138 -24.54 -3.05 -18.62
N LEU A 139 -24.49 -4.37 -18.53
CA LEU A 139 -23.82 -5.23 -19.54
C LEU A 139 -24.76 -5.58 -20.71
N THR A 140 -26.02 -5.95 -20.44
CA THR A 140 -26.90 -6.56 -21.44
C THR A 140 -28.20 -5.78 -21.68
N GLY A 141 -28.48 -4.77 -20.86
CA GLY A 141 -29.70 -3.97 -20.95
C GLY A 141 -29.78 -3.09 -22.21
N SER A 142 -30.99 -2.66 -22.54
CA SER A 142 -31.25 -1.77 -23.68
C SER A 142 -31.15 -0.27 -23.32
N ASP A 143 -31.07 0.08 -22.05
CA ASP A 143 -31.02 1.47 -21.55
C ASP A 143 -29.85 1.63 -20.57
N THR A 144 -28.63 1.38 -21.07
CA THR A 144 -27.39 1.52 -20.30
C THR A 144 -26.99 2.98 -20.14
N LYS A 145 -26.48 3.33 -18.97
CA LYS A 145 -26.10 4.73 -18.66
C LYS A 145 -24.60 4.97 -18.89
N PRO A 146 -24.23 6.19 -19.36
CA PRO A 146 -22.85 6.65 -19.31
C PRO A 146 -22.27 6.53 -17.89
N TYR A 147 -20.95 6.26 -17.80
CA TYR A 147 -20.26 6.06 -16.51
C TYR A 147 -20.53 7.21 -15.51
N LYS A 148 -20.42 8.48 -15.96
CA LYS A 148 -20.64 9.66 -15.11
C LYS A 148 -22.08 9.80 -14.58
N ASP A 149 -23.08 9.16 -15.23
CA ASP A 149 -24.48 9.24 -14.86
C ASP A 149 -24.92 8.10 -13.92
N LEU A 150 -23.98 7.17 -13.63
CA LEU A 150 -24.16 6.12 -12.63
C LEU A 150 -24.07 6.70 -11.21
N SER A 151 -24.69 6.04 -10.24
CA SER A 151 -24.45 6.34 -8.83
C SER A 151 -22.98 6.05 -8.47
N GLU A 152 -22.42 6.72 -7.46
CA GLU A 152 -21.04 6.52 -7.00
C GLU A 152 -20.77 5.05 -6.67
N GLU A 153 -21.73 4.36 -6.08
CA GLU A 153 -21.65 2.92 -5.83
C GLU A 153 -21.49 2.12 -7.14
N MET A 154 -22.33 2.37 -8.14
CA MET A 154 -22.26 1.67 -9.42
C MET A 154 -21.01 2.03 -10.21
N GLN A 155 -20.54 3.27 -10.13
CA GLN A 155 -19.23 3.67 -10.69
C GLN A 155 -18.10 2.84 -10.08
N GLY A 156 -18.12 2.61 -8.76
CA GLY A 156 -17.15 1.75 -8.08
C GLY A 156 -17.17 0.31 -8.62
N TYR A 157 -18.34 -0.29 -8.79
CA TYR A 157 -18.45 -1.65 -9.32
C TYR A 157 -18.03 -1.75 -10.78
N VAL A 158 -18.39 -0.79 -11.59
CA VAL A 158 -18.01 -0.73 -13.02
C VAL A 158 -16.51 -0.50 -13.17
N SER A 159 -15.92 0.36 -12.35
CA SER A 159 -14.46 0.56 -12.27
C SER A 159 -13.75 -0.72 -11.90
N TYR A 160 -14.23 -1.45 -10.88
CA TYR A 160 -13.68 -2.74 -10.49
C TYR A 160 -13.72 -3.76 -11.65
N ILE A 161 -14.83 -3.85 -12.38
CA ILE A 161 -14.94 -4.75 -13.54
C ILE A 161 -13.88 -4.43 -14.58
N VAL A 162 -13.70 -3.18 -14.96
CA VAL A 162 -12.78 -2.81 -16.05
C VAL A 162 -11.32 -2.87 -15.59
N ASN A 163 -10.99 -2.23 -14.47
CA ASN A 163 -9.60 -2.06 -14.05
C ASN A 163 -9.09 -3.28 -13.29
N ASP A 164 -9.79 -3.70 -12.23
CA ASP A 164 -9.29 -4.78 -11.38
C ASP A 164 -9.51 -6.15 -12.03
N LEU A 165 -10.74 -6.44 -12.50
CA LEU A 165 -11.05 -7.75 -13.05
C LEU A 165 -10.45 -7.93 -14.45
N LEU A 166 -10.82 -7.07 -15.41
CA LEU A 166 -10.46 -7.30 -16.82
C LEU A 166 -9.03 -6.92 -17.15
N MET A 167 -8.44 -5.87 -16.52
CA MET A 167 -7.06 -5.49 -16.76
C MET A 167 -6.10 -6.24 -15.83
N ASP A 168 -6.20 -6.04 -14.51
CA ASP A 168 -5.16 -6.45 -13.57
C ASP A 168 -5.20 -7.94 -13.24
N LYS A 169 -6.36 -8.49 -12.87
CA LYS A 169 -6.47 -9.89 -12.41
C LYS A 169 -6.40 -10.89 -13.55
N THR A 170 -7.08 -10.62 -14.66
CA THR A 170 -7.21 -11.58 -15.75
C THR A 170 -6.40 -11.23 -16.98
N GLY A 171 -6.11 -9.95 -17.20
CA GLY A 171 -5.46 -9.47 -18.41
C GLY A 171 -6.30 -9.70 -19.69
N ILE A 172 -7.63 -9.86 -19.54
CA ILE A 172 -8.57 -9.99 -20.67
C ILE A 172 -8.57 -8.71 -21.50
N LEU A 173 -8.62 -7.54 -20.83
CA LEU A 173 -8.44 -6.25 -21.45
C LEU A 173 -6.96 -5.90 -21.43
N SER A 174 -6.29 -6.01 -22.58
CA SER A 174 -4.84 -5.87 -22.68
C SER A 174 -4.41 -4.41 -22.81
N GLU A 175 -3.74 -3.88 -21.78
CA GLU A 175 -3.22 -2.51 -21.79
C GLU A 175 -2.30 -2.22 -23.00
N THR A 176 -1.57 -3.21 -23.46
CA THR A 176 -0.66 -3.07 -24.62
C THR A 176 -1.39 -3.03 -25.95
N SER A 177 -2.63 -3.52 -26.02
CA SER A 177 -3.45 -3.52 -27.23
C SER A 177 -4.33 -2.28 -27.35
N ILE A 178 -4.50 -1.51 -26.25
CA ILE A 178 -5.34 -0.33 -26.22
C ILE A 178 -4.59 0.88 -26.81
N ASP A 179 -5.21 1.52 -27.81
CA ASP A 179 -4.74 2.83 -28.28
C ASP A 179 -5.26 3.94 -27.33
N LYS A 180 -4.37 4.48 -26.49
CA LYS A 180 -4.70 5.57 -25.56
C LYS A 180 -5.09 6.89 -26.23
N ASN A 181 -4.88 7.02 -27.55
CA ASN A 181 -5.31 8.18 -28.34
C ASN A 181 -6.69 8.01 -28.99
N ASP A 182 -7.25 6.81 -28.93
CA ASP A 182 -8.58 6.49 -29.47
C ASP A 182 -9.67 7.35 -28.80
N GLU A 183 -10.65 7.79 -29.58
CA GLU A 183 -11.72 8.66 -29.10
C GLU A 183 -12.68 7.96 -28.14
N THR A 184 -12.96 6.67 -28.35
CA THR A 184 -13.82 5.88 -27.46
C THR A 184 -13.08 5.59 -26.14
N TYR A 185 -11.78 5.32 -26.22
CA TYR A 185 -10.97 5.20 -24.99
C TYR A 185 -11.00 6.50 -24.16
N LYS A 186 -10.88 7.66 -24.80
CA LYS A 186 -10.97 8.95 -24.10
C LYS A 186 -12.38 9.24 -23.59
N ALA A 187 -13.41 8.90 -24.36
CA ALA A 187 -14.80 9.04 -23.94
C ALA A 187 -15.11 8.19 -22.69
N TRP A 188 -14.43 7.03 -22.52
CA TRP A 188 -14.52 6.18 -21.34
C TRP A 188 -13.70 6.72 -20.16
N THR A 189 -12.39 6.97 -20.37
CA THR A 189 -11.43 7.22 -19.28
C THR A 189 -11.35 8.68 -18.82
N LYS A 190 -11.70 9.63 -19.70
CA LYS A 190 -11.54 11.07 -19.44
C LYS A 190 -12.88 11.80 -19.40
N ASP A 191 -13.72 11.57 -20.40
CA ASP A 191 -14.97 12.30 -20.55
C ASP A 191 -16.14 11.59 -19.84
N GLU A 192 -16.01 10.28 -19.60
CA GLU A 192 -16.95 9.40 -18.89
C GLU A 192 -18.36 9.42 -19.49
N THR A 193 -18.44 9.62 -20.83
CA THR A 193 -19.68 9.90 -21.57
C THR A 193 -20.31 8.69 -22.20
N ILE A 194 -19.70 7.53 -22.12
CA ILE A 194 -20.21 6.26 -22.67
C ILE A 194 -20.48 5.24 -21.57
N SER A 195 -21.31 4.26 -21.87
CA SER A 195 -21.65 3.16 -20.95
C SER A 195 -20.59 2.05 -20.96
N LEU A 196 -20.63 1.17 -19.94
CA LEU A 196 -19.81 -0.04 -19.88
C LEU A 196 -20.05 -0.91 -21.10
N GLN A 197 -21.30 -1.08 -21.51
CA GLN A 197 -21.66 -1.86 -22.71
C GLN A 197 -21.04 -1.29 -23.98
N GLU A 198 -21.14 0.03 -24.19
CA GLU A 198 -20.55 0.69 -25.37
C GLU A 198 -19.03 0.52 -25.39
N TYR A 199 -18.37 0.74 -24.26
CA TYR A 199 -16.91 0.61 -24.15
C TYR A 199 -16.44 -0.82 -24.43
N LEU A 200 -17.03 -1.83 -23.77
CA LEU A 200 -16.60 -3.23 -23.95
C LEU A 200 -16.98 -3.80 -25.34
N THR A 201 -18.12 -3.37 -25.90
CA THR A 201 -18.49 -3.74 -27.28
C THR A 201 -17.47 -3.18 -28.28
N TYR A 202 -17.07 -1.93 -28.10
CA TYR A 202 -16.04 -1.31 -28.93
C TYR A 202 -14.70 -2.01 -28.76
N ALA A 203 -14.28 -2.29 -27.53
CA ALA A 203 -13.05 -3.00 -27.21
C ALA A 203 -12.99 -4.39 -27.89
N ALA A 204 -14.12 -5.12 -27.94
CA ALA A 204 -14.24 -6.39 -28.65
C ALA A 204 -14.05 -6.20 -30.18
N SER A 205 -14.57 -5.12 -30.75
CA SER A 205 -14.42 -4.81 -32.18
C SER A 205 -13.00 -4.40 -32.59
N GLN A 206 -12.25 -3.82 -31.65
CA GLN A 206 -10.87 -3.34 -31.87
C GLN A 206 -9.79 -4.38 -31.51
N ASN A 207 -10.16 -5.60 -31.12
CA ASN A 207 -9.27 -6.65 -30.65
C ASN A 207 -8.45 -6.23 -29.39
N TRP A 208 -9.03 -5.40 -28.52
CA TRP A 208 -8.42 -5.07 -27.23
C TRP A 208 -8.63 -6.18 -26.19
N ILE A 209 -9.54 -7.11 -26.50
CA ILE A 209 -9.95 -8.22 -25.63
C ILE A 209 -9.21 -9.50 -26.03
N ASP A 210 -8.51 -10.11 -25.09
CA ASP A 210 -7.87 -11.41 -25.26
C ASP A 210 -8.88 -12.55 -24.98
N ILE A 211 -9.47 -13.08 -26.03
CA ILE A 211 -10.49 -14.14 -25.99
C ILE A 211 -9.94 -15.43 -25.35
N SER A 212 -8.64 -15.70 -25.51
CA SER A 212 -8.01 -16.92 -24.99
C SER A 212 -8.06 -17.04 -23.46
N LYS A 213 -8.37 -15.95 -22.76
CA LYS A 213 -8.44 -15.90 -21.30
C LYS A 213 -9.76 -16.37 -20.71
N PHE A 214 -10.84 -16.41 -21.49
CA PHE A 214 -12.17 -16.73 -20.98
C PHE A 214 -13.00 -17.64 -21.90
N SER A 215 -12.53 -17.96 -23.09
CA SER A 215 -13.24 -18.86 -24.02
C SER A 215 -12.33 -20.00 -24.49
N ASP A 216 -12.76 -21.22 -24.27
CA ASP A 216 -12.08 -22.44 -24.76
C ASP A 216 -12.50 -22.83 -26.18
N LYS A 217 -13.34 -22.02 -26.82
CA LYS A 217 -13.88 -22.34 -28.14
C LYS A 217 -12.83 -22.12 -29.26
N ASN A 218 -12.44 -23.18 -29.93
CA ASN A 218 -11.63 -23.15 -31.15
C ASN A 218 -12.43 -22.66 -32.40
N THR A 219 -13.43 -21.82 -32.22
CA THR A 219 -14.28 -21.26 -33.26
C THR A 219 -13.99 -19.77 -33.42
N TYR A 220 -14.03 -19.30 -34.66
CA TYR A 220 -13.97 -17.87 -34.93
C TYR A 220 -15.27 -17.22 -34.39
N LEU A 221 -15.14 -16.37 -33.42
CA LEU A 221 -16.24 -15.55 -32.86
C LEU A 221 -16.22 -14.18 -33.55
N ASP A 222 -17.39 -13.66 -33.89
CA ASP A 222 -17.49 -12.25 -34.25
C ASP A 222 -17.49 -11.36 -33.00
N SER A 223 -17.38 -10.05 -33.20
CA SER A 223 -17.28 -9.10 -32.09
C SER A 223 -18.50 -9.11 -31.15
N THR A 224 -19.67 -9.44 -31.66
CA THR A 224 -20.92 -9.54 -30.89
C THR A 224 -20.90 -10.80 -30.01
N GLU A 225 -20.48 -11.91 -30.58
CA GLU A 225 -20.30 -13.19 -29.87
C GLU A 225 -19.23 -13.07 -28.79
N VAL A 226 -18.10 -12.39 -29.10
CA VAL A 226 -17.04 -12.10 -28.12
C VAL A 226 -17.61 -11.31 -26.94
N TYR A 227 -18.39 -10.27 -27.20
CA TYR A 227 -19.00 -9.46 -26.16
C TYR A 227 -19.99 -10.27 -25.28
N GLN A 228 -20.80 -11.11 -25.90
CA GLN A 228 -21.77 -11.95 -25.17
C GLN A 228 -21.04 -12.94 -24.23
N GLU A 229 -19.99 -13.58 -24.71
CA GLU A 229 -19.19 -14.49 -23.85
C GLU A 229 -18.46 -13.72 -22.73
N LEU A 230 -17.93 -12.54 -23.04
CA LEU A 230 -17.31 -11.68 -22.03
C LEU A 230 -18.31 -11.26 -20.94
N SER A 231 -19.52 -10.86 -21.33
CA SER A 231 -20.57 -10.44 -20.36
C SER A 231 -20.95 -11.61 -19.43
N ALA A 232 -21.09 -12.81 -20.00
CA ALA A 232 -21.36 -14.02 -19.21
C ALA A 232 -20.19 -14.36 -18.27
N TYR A 233 -18.95 -14.25 -18.75
CA TYR A 233 -17.75 -14.46 -17.94
C TYR A 233 -17.67 -13.47 -16.76
N ILE A 234 -17.93 -12.18 -17.01
CA ILE A 234 -17.93 -11.16 -15.94
C ILE A 234 -18.93 -11.53 -14.86
N SER A 235 -20.18 -11.88 -15.24
CA SER A 235 -21.22 -12.23 -14.26
C SER A 235 -20.88 -13.47 -13.44
N ASP A 236 -20.32 -14.49 -14.09
CA ASP A 236 -19.88 -15.72 -13.40
C ASP A 236 -18.71 -15.46 -12.45
N TYR A 237 -17.72 -14.71 -12.91
CA TYR A 237 -16.54 -14.37 -12.09
C TYR A 237 -16.93 -13.57 -10.84
N LEU A 238 -17.73 -12.51 -10.97
CA LEU A 238 -18.15 -11.68 -9.86
C LEU A 238 -18.93 -12.46 -8.78
N SER A 239 -19.63 -13.53 -9.19
CA SER A 239 -20.42 -14.37 -8.26
C SER A 239 -19.54 -15.10 -7.23
N THR A 240 -18.27 -15.32 -7.55
CA THR A 240 -17.32 -16.08 -6.72
C THR A 240 -16.14 -15.26 -6.24
N ASP A 241 -16.03 -13.99 -6.69
CA ASP A 241 -14.90 -13.13 -6.33
C ASP A 241 -15.05 -12.53 -4.93
N GLN A 242 -14.11 -12.92 -4.05
CA GLN A 242 -14.08 -12.43 -2.66
C GLN A 242 -13.83 -10.91 -2.58
N ASP A 243 -12.99 -10.34 -3.47
CA ASP A 243 -12.69 -8.92 -3.44
C ASP A 243 -13.91 -8.10 -3.84
N PHE A 244 -14.67 -8.56 -4.84
CA PHE A 244 -15.96 -7.96 -5.17
C PHE A 244 -16.97 -8.05 -4.02
N SER A 245 -17.05 -9.21 -3.36
CA SER A 245 -17.89 -9.39 -2.18
C SER A 245 -17.51 -8.43 -1.05
N LYS A 246 -16.21 -8.19 -0.84
CA LYS A 246 -15.74 -7.18 0.14
C LYS A 246 -16.19 -5.77 -0.21
N MET A 247 -16.21 -5.39 -1.49
CA MET A 247 -16.75 -4.09 -1.91
C MET A 247 -18.23 -3.93 -1.54
N LEU A 248 -19.03 -4.98 -1.65
CA LEU A 248 -20.44 -4.95 -1.25
C LEU A 248 -20.60 -4.64 0.24
N TYR A 249 -19.76 -5.18 1.11
CA TYR A 249 -19.75 -4.85 2.54
C TYR A 249 -19.48 -3.37 2.80
N LYS A 250 -18.62 -2.72 2.00
CA LYS A 250 -18.38 -1.27 2.11
C LYS A 250 -19.68 -0.49 1.97
N TYR A 251 -20.46 -0.81 0.96
CA TYR A 251 -21.72 -0.10 0.70
C TYR A 251 -22.83 -0.49 1.69
N LEU A 252 -22.86 -1.74 2.15
CA LEU A 252 -23.76 -2.14 3.26
C LEU A 252 -23.49 -1.32 4.53
N LEU A 253 -22.21 -1.00 4.83
CA LEU A 253 -21.85 -0.12 5.92
C LEU A 253 -22.31 1.33 5.66
N LEU A 254 -22.02 1.86 4.47
CA LEU A 254 -22.38 3.24 4.12
C LEU A 254 -23.90 3.47 4.09
N ASP A 255 -24.68 2.44 3.74
CA ASP A 255 -26.14 2.45 3.73
C ASP A 255 -26.77 2.12 5.11
N ASP A 256 -25.94 1.87 6.15
CA ASP A 256 -26.34 1.46 7.50
C ASP A 256 -27.14 0.13 7.55
N GLU A 257 -27.06 -0.71 6.50
CA GLU A 257 -27.65 -2.04 6.49
C GLU A 257 -26.88 -3.01 7.41
N ILE A 258 -25.59 -2.80 7.54
CA ILE A 258 -24.77 -3.36 8.61
C ILE A 258 -24.12 -2.22 9.39
N THR A 259 -23.82 -2.46 10.67
CA THR A 259 -23.37 -1.40 11.56
C THR A 259 -22.04 -1.72 12.20
N GLY A 260 -21.27 -0.68 12.57
CA GLY A 260 -20.04 -0.84 13.35
C GLY A 260 -20.28 -1.62 14.65
N LYS A 261 -21.47 -1.48 15.28
CA LYS A 261 -21.83 -2.26 16.47
C LYS A 261 -21.89 -3.77 16.18
N GLN A 262 -22.46 -4.17 15.05
CA GLN A 262 -22.50 -5.59 14.67
C GLN A 262 -21.08 -6.11 14.42
N LEU A 263 -20.23 -5.37 13.70
CA LEU A 263 -18.85 -5.79 13.46
C LEU A 263 -18.01 -5.88 14.74
N CYS A 264 -18.15 -4.91 15.64
CA CYS A 264 -17.52 -5.00 16.97
C CYS A 264 -18.02 -6.19 17.78
N THR A 265 -19.30 -6.57 17.66
CA THR A 265 -19.84 -7.77 18.29
C THR A 265 -19.20 -9.03 17.71
N VAL A 266 -19.06 -9.12 16.38
CA VAL A 266 -18.42 -10.23 15.68
C VAL A 266 -16.94 -10.40 16.09
N LEU A 267 -16.20 -9.31 16.33
CA LEU A 267 -14.81 -9.39 16.84
C LEU A 267 -14.73 -10.20 18.15
N TYR A 268 -15.71 -10.05 19.05
CA TYR A 268 -15.80 -10.84 20.27
C TYR A 268 -16.31 -12.25 20.02
N GLU A 269 -17.30 -12.42 19.14
CA GLU A 269 -17.91 -13.73 18.82
C GLU A 269 -16.90 -14.65 18.13
N GLN A 270 -16.04 -14.11 17.26
CA GLN A 270 -14.96 -14.87 16.61
C GLN A 270 -13.68 -14.96 17.47
N GLY A 271 -13.67 -14.41 18.67
CA GLY A 271 -12.52 -14.47 19.58
C GLY A 271 -11.30 -13.65 19.11
N VAL A 272 -11.49 -12.68 18.21
CA VAL A 272 -10.44 -11.68 17.85
C VAL A 272 -10.15 -10.81 19.05
N LEU A 273 -11.18 -10.40 19.79
CA LEU A 273 -11.08 -9.68 21.04
C LEU A 273 -11.50 -10.58 22.21
N SER A 274 -10.84 -10.41 23.38
CA SER A 274 -11.17 -11.16 24.59
C SER A 274 -12.44 -10.61 25.25
N THR A 275 -13.31 -11.51 25.70
CA THR A 275 -14.51 -11.14 26.47
C THR A 275 -14.22 -10.87 27.94
N ASP A 276 -12.98 -11.07 28.39
CA ASP A 276 -12.56 -10.95 29.79
C ASP A 276 -12.17 -9.52 30.20
N ASP A 277 -12.45 -8.52 29.34
CA ASP A 277 -12.09 -7.13 29.59
C ASP A 277 -13.29 -6.24 29.99
N GLU A 278 -12.98 -5.06 30.54
CA GLU A 278 -13.99 -4.08 30.97
C GLU A 278 -14.72 -3.46 29.75
N ASP A 279 -14.02 -3.30 28.61
CA ASP A 279 -14.59 -2.75 27.40
C ASP A 279 -15.72 -3.63 26.86
N TYR A 280 -15.55 -4.97 26.93
CA TYR A 280 -16.61 -5.89 26.51
C TYR A 280 -17.89 -5.70 27.34
N GLN A 281 -17.77 -5.59 28.67
CA GLN A 281 -18.92 -5.41 29.54
C GLN A 281 -19.62 -4.08 29.29
N ASN A 282 -18.86 -3.00 29.12
CA ASN A 282 -19.38 -1.67 28.80
C ASN A 282 -20.04 -1.59 27.43
N PHE A 283 -19.43 -2.22 26.43
CA PHE A 283 -19.97 -2.30 25.06
C PHE A 283 -21.28 -3.08 25.02
N LYS A 284 -21.31 -4.25 25.67
CA LYS A 284 -22.51 -5.10 25.77
C LYS A 284 -23.66 -4.39 26.52
N ALA A 285 -23.34 -3.62 27.55
CA ALA A 285 -24.31 -2.83 28.29
C ALA A 285 -24.79 -1.57 27.53
N GLY A 286 -24.14 -1.20 26.41
CA GLY A 286 -24.42 0.00 25.64
C GLY A 286 -23.83 1.29 26.24
N ASN A 287 -22.90 1.17 27.16
CA ASN A 287 -22.20 2.31 27.80
C ASN A 287 -20.96 2.75 26.99
N LEU A 288 -20.48 1.92 26.07
CA LEU A 288 -19.36 2.21 25.16
C LEU A 288 -19.84 2.12 23.73
N SER A 289 -19.59 3.16 22.93
CA SER A 289 -19.93 3.15 21.51
C SER A 289 -18.99 2.24 20.70
N ALA A 290 -19.42 1.81 19.51
CA ALA A 290 -18.55 1.04 18.61
C ALA A 290 -17.28 1.83 18.21
N MET A 291 -17.40 3.14 17.99
CA MET A 291 -16.25 3.99 17.70
C MET A 291 -15.29 4.05 18.89
N ASP A 292 -15.77 4.36 20.10
CA ASP A 292 -14.91 4.45 21.27
C ASP A 292 -14.23 3.11 21.56
N LEU A 293 -14.97 1.99 21.38
CA LEU A 293 -14.38 0.67 21.49
C LEU A 293 -13.21 0.50 20.52
N MET A 294 -13.38 0.83 19.24
CA MET A 294 -12.30 0.72 18.26
C MET A 294 -11.11 1.61 18.61
N LEU A 295 -11.35 2.86 19.05
CA LEU A 295 -10.28 3.74 19.50
C LEU A 295 -9.49 3.16 20.68
N HIS A 296 -10.18 2.55 21.67
CA HIS A 296 -9.53 1.84 22.79
C HIS A 296 -8.70 0.66 22.29
N LYS A 297 -9.27 -0.20 21.43
CA LYS A 297 -8.60 -1.42 20.93
C LYS A 297 -7.41 -1.12 20.02
N ILE A 298 -7.46 -0.04 19.25
CA ILE A 298 -6.30 0.44 18.48
C ILE A 298 -5.24 1.04 19.40
N SER A 299 -5.63 1.84 20.40
CA SER A 299 -4.68 2.43 21.36
C SER A 299 -3.95 1.39 22.18
N SER A 300 -4.63 0.30 22.57
CA SER A 300 -4.05 -0.82 23.33
C SER A 300 -3.28 -1.82 22.45
N LEU A 301 -3.33 -1.66 21.13
CA LEU A 301 -2.78 -2.61 20.14
C LEU A 301 -3.45 -4.01 20.16
N GLU A 302 -4.64 -4.13 20.72
CA GLU A 302 -5.45 -5.33 20.56
C GLU A 302 -5.96 -5.48 19.11
N ILE A 303 -6.19 -4.34 18.45
CA ILE A 303 -6.31 -4.24 16.99
C ILE A 303 -5.13 -3.39 16.50
N THR A 304 -4.24 -3.97 15.75
CA THR A 304 -3.03 -3.29 15.31
C THR A 304 -3.25 -2.46 14.03
N PRO A 305 -2.44 -1.43 13.79
CA PRO A 305 -2.47 -0.69 12.53
C PRO A 305 -2.31 -1.59 11.30
N ALA A 306 -1.47 -2.61 11.37
CA ALA A 306 -1.27 -3.58 10.30
C ALA A 306 -2.55 -4.37 9.98
N GLN A 307 -3.30 -4.79 11.00
CA GLN A 307 -4.58 -5.49 10.81
C GLN A 307 -5.62 -4.60 10.09
N LEU A 308 -5.61 -3.30 10.35
CA LEU A 308 -6.51 -2.38 9.64
C LEU A 308 -6.03 -2.06 8.22
N ALA A 309 -4.72 -2.08 7.98
CA ALA A 309 -4.11 -1.70 6.70
C ALA A 309 -4.57 -0.33 6.16
N LEU A 310 -4.94 0.59 7.06
CA LEU A 310 -5.29 1.97 6.76
C LEU A 310 -4.03 2.84 6.79
N ASP A 311 -3.94 3.85 5.94
CA ASP A 311 -2.79 4.73 5.91
C ASP A 311 -2.83 5.77 7.07
N PRO A 312 -1.76 5.84 7.92
CA PRO A 312 -0.55 5.02 7.89
C PRO A 312 -0.70 3.68 8.63
N CYS A 313 -0.38 2.56 7.95
CA CYS A 313 -0.34 1.23 8.59
C CYS A 313 1.06 0.65 8.67
N SER A 314 2.06 1.34 8.18
CA SER A 314 3.43 0.84 8.05
C SER A 314 4.47 1.90 8.36
N GLY A 315 5.72 1.47 8.57
CA GLY A 315 6.83 2.35 8.81
C GLY A 315 8.15 1.61 9.00
N SER A 316 9.23 2.36 9.16
CA SER A 316 10.55 1.78 9.38
C SER A 316 11.40 2.61 10.35
N VAL A 317 12.34 1.94 11.01
CA VAL A 317 13.37 2.58 11.85
C VAL A 317 14.71 1.95 11.53
N VAL A 318 15.70 2.77 11.21
CA VAL A 318 17.08 2.34 11.03
C VAL A 318 17.96 3.12 11.99
N ILE A 319 18.76 2.41 12.78
CA ILE A 319 19.72 2.99 13.71
C ILE A 319 21.11 2.47 13.37
N THR A 320 22.05 3.39 13.16
CA THR A 320 23.46 3.07 12.86
C THR A 320 24.38 3.73 13.87
N ASP A 321 25.52 3.07 14.15
CA ASP A 321 26.61 3.70 14.87
C ASP A 321 27.39 4.61 13.91
N PRO A 322 27.43 5.93 14.15
CA PRO A 322 28.12 6.86 13.25
C PRO A 322 29.65 6.69 13.23
N SER A 323 30.22 6.00 14.22
CA SER A 323 31.68 5.78 14.32
C SER A 323 32.14 4.58 13.51
N THR A 324 31.33 3.53 13.43
CA THR A 324 31.67 2.26 12.77
C THR A 324 30.90 2.01 11.50
N GLY A 325 29.72 2.63 11.35
CA GLY A 325 28.78 2.35 10.28
C GLY A 325 27.92 1.09 10.52
N GLU A 326 28.08 0.43 11.68
CA GLU A 326 27.30 -0.76 12.02
C GLU A 326 25.82 -0.44 12.14
N THR A 327 24.96 -1.28 11.58
CA THR A 327 23.51 -1.20 11.75
C THR A 327 23.10 -1.89 13.04
N LEU A 328 22.66 -1.12 14.02
CA LEU A 328 22.23 -1.60 15.34
C LEU A 328 20.77 -1.99 15.38
N ALA A 329 19.93 -1.36 14.57
CA ALA A 329 18.54 -1.73 14.37
C ALA A 329 18.10 -1.45 12.92
N CYS A 330 17.30 -2.36 12.35
CA CYS A 330 16.73 -2.22 11.03
C CYS A 330 15.30 -2.81 11.07
N VAL A 331 14.34 -1.97 11.46
CA VAL A 331 12.96 -2.34 11.70
C VAL A 331 12.10 -2.01 10.50
N SER A 332 11.32 -2.98 10.05
CA SER A 332 10.21 -2.81 9.13
C SER A 332 8.91 -3.21 9.84
N TYR A 333 7.95 -2.32 9.91
CA TYR A 333 6.61 -2.57 10.42
C TYR A 333 5.60 -2.55 9.25
N PRO A 334 4.64 -3.48 9.16
CA PRO A 334 4.53 -4.66 10.02
C PRO A 334 5.62 -5.69 9.72
N GLY A 335 5.87 -6.52 10.73
CA GLY A 335 6.72 -7.70 10.64
C GLY A 335 5.89 -8.98 10.57
N TYR A 336 6.60 -10.11 10.58
CA TYR A 336 5.99 -11.44 10.64
C TYR A 336 6.86 -12.40 11.47
N ASP A 337 6.27 -13.50 11.93
CA ASP A 337 6.99 -14.52 12.70
C ASP A 337 7.80 -15.42 11.77
N ASN A 338 9.11 -15.18 11.71
CA ASN A 338 10.06 -15.99 10.93
C ASN A 338 10.07 -17.46 11.32
N ASN A 339 9.78 -17.79 12.61
CA ASN A 339 9.84 -19.18 13.07
C ASN A 339 8.75 -20.05 12.43
N ARG A 340 7.59 -19.44 12.13
CA ARG A 340 6.50 -20.14 11.44
C ARG A 340 6.79 -20.43 9.97
N LEU A 341 7.76 -19.72 9.39
CA LEU A 341 8.18 -19.89 7.98
C LEU A 341 9.50 -20.65 7.82
N ALA A 342 10.20 -20.89 8.94
CA ALA A 342 11.48 -21.62 8.96
C ALA A 342 11.25 -23.13 9.08
N ASN A 343 12.17 -23.92 8.54
CA ASN A 343 12.16 -25.41 8.57
C ASN A 343 10.86 -26.01 7.99
N ASN A 344 9.83 -26.19 8.80
CA ASN A 344 8.51 -26.61 8.36
C ASN A 344 7.64 -25.37 8.15
N MET A 345 7.45 -24.99 6.90
CA MET A 345 6.67 -23.80 6.55
C MET A 345 5.20 -23.98 6.91
N ASP A 346 4.67 -23.06 7.72
CA ASP A 346 3.23 -22.91 7.95
C ASP A 346 2.58 -22.27 6.71
N THR A 347 2.02 -23.12 5.85
CA THR A 347 1.49 -22.69 4.54
C THR A 347 0.26 -21.79 4.66
N ASP A 348 -0.55 -21.95 5.71
CA ASP A 348 -1.75 -21.12 5.91
C ASP A 348 -1.34 -19.73 6.39
N TYR A 349 -0.39 -19.66 7.30
CA TYR A 349 0.22 -18.38 7.70
C TYR A 349 0.89 -17.66 6.53
N TYR A 350 1.64 -18.39 5.70
CA TYR A 350 2.25 -17.82 4.49
C TYR A 350 1.21 -17.26 3.53
N ARG A 351 0.10 -17.99 3.28
CA ARG A 351 -1.00 -17.49 2.44
C ARG A 351 -1.65 -16.24 3.02
N LYS A 352 -1.87 -16.22 4.36
CA LYS A 352 -2.41 -15.05 5.05
C LYS A 352 -1.51 -13.83 4.84
N LEU A 353 -0.20 -13.95 5.06
CA LEU A 353 0.76 -12.85 4.87
C LEU A 353 0.84 -12.35 3.42
N ASN A 354 0.66 -13.22 2.42
CA ASN A 354 0.65 -12.81 1.01
C ASN A 354 -0.61 -12.03 0.61
N LYS A 355 -1.73 -12.26 1.32
CA LYS A 355 -2.99 -11.56 1.09
C LYS A 355 -3.15 -10.32 1.96
N ASP A 356 -2.28 -10.13 2.94
CA ASP A 356 -2.34 -9.03 3.89
C ASP A 356 -2.01 -7.70 3.19
N LEU A 357 -2.98 -6.78 3.20
CA LEU A 357 -2.89 -5.48 2.56
C LEU A 357 -1.81 -4.58 3.16
N SER A 358 -1.38 -4.84 4.40
CA SER A 358 -0.24 -4.15 5.03
C SER A 358 1.13 -4.56 4.48
N THR A 359 1.16 -5.56 3.58
CA THR A 359 2.36 -6.04 2.88
C THR A 359 3.56 -6.38 3.79
N PRO A 360 3.41 -7.32 4.75
CA PRO A 360 4.44 -7.59 5.75
C PRO A 360 5.74 -8.17 5.17
N PHE A 361 5.71 -8.78 3.98
CA PHE A 361 6.93 -9.26 3.30
C PHE A 361 7.75 -8.14 2.64
N TYR A 362 7.16 -6.96 2.46
CA TYR A 362 7.88 -5.83 1.88
C TYR A 362 8.69 -5.11 2.96
N ASN A 363 10.03 -5.18 2.86
CA ASN A 363 10.91 -4.54 3.83
C ASN A 363 10.95 -3.02 3.62
N LYS A 364 10.17 -2.30 4.38
CA LYS A 364 10.05 -0.84 4.29
C LYS A 364 11.34 -0.11 4.65
N ALA A 365 12.18 -0.70 5.49
CA ALA A 365 13.45 -0.09 5.89
C ALA A 365 14.48 -0.04 4.75
N THR A 366 14.43 -0.99 3.81
CA THR A 366 15.44 -1.12 2.76
C THR A 366 14.88 -1.00 1.34
N GLN A 367 13.58 -1.16 1.15
CA GLN A 367 12.97 -1.20 -0.19
C GLN A 367 11.99 -0.07 -0.46
N GLU A 368 11.43 0.57 0.59
CA GLU A 368 10.50 1.68 0.42
C GLU A 368 11.20 2.92 -0.14
N ARG A 369 10.57 3.52 -1.14
CA ARG A 369 11.05 4.75 -1.78
C ARG A 369 9.96 5.79 -1.71
N THR A 370 10.16 6.78 -0.85
CA THR A 370 9.25 7.91 -0.70
C THR A 370 9.99 9.22 -0.96
N ALA A 371 9.24 10.26 -1.30
CA ALA A 371 9.82 11.60 -1.40
C ALA A 371 10.36 12.03 -0.02
N PRO A 372 11.59 12.51 0.07
CA PRO A 372 12.24 12.84 1.34
C PRO A 372 11.55 14.00 2.07
N GLY A 373 10.77 14.81 1.37
CA GLY A 373 10.13 15.98 1.95
C GLY A 373 11.12 16.93 2.64
N SER A 374 10.70 17.51 3.81
CA SER A 374 11.55 18.45 4.57
C SER A 374 12.88 17.87 5.05
N THR A 375 13.05 16.54 5.04
CA THR A 375 14.36 15.94 5.39
C THR A 375 15.44 16.22 4.35
N PHE A 376 15.07 16.68 3.15
CA PHE A 376 16.01 17.12 2.12
C PHE A 376 16.50 18.57 2.33
N LYS A 377 15.86 19.37 3.18
CA LYS A 377 16.26 20.77 3.42
C LYS A 377 17.70 20.94 3.92
N PRO A 378 18.28 20.09 4.78
CA PRO A 378 19.71 20.12 5.09
C PRO A 378 20.62 20.01 3.86
N VAL A 379 20.27 19.18 2.86
CA VAL A 379 21.01 19.07 1.59
C VAL A 379 20.98 20.40 0.85
N THR A 380 19.81 21.02 0.73
CA THR A 380 19.64 22.34 0.12
C THR A 380 20.43 23.42 0.88
N ALA A 381 20.46 23.35 2.21
CA ALA A 381 21.24 24.26 3.05
C ALA A 381 22.73 24.14 2.78
N ILE A 382 23.25 22.89 2.74
CA ILE A 382 24.66 22.62 2.44
C ILE A 382 25.01 23.15 1.03
N ALA A 383 24.16 22.90 0.05
CA ALA A 383 24.34 23.43 -1.31
C ALA A 383 24.40 24.94 -1.31
N GLY A 384 23.43 25.61 -0.69
CA GLY A 384 23.36 27.08 -0.65
C GLY A 384 24.53 27.74 0.05
N LEU A 385 25.02 27.19 1.16
CA LEU A 385 26.20 27.67 1.89
C LEU A 385 27.48 27.41 1.09
N SER A 386 27.63 26.22 0.49
CA SER A 386 28.86 25.83 -0.23
C SER A 386 29.01 26.60 -1.54
N GLU A 387 27.91 26.90 -2.24
CA GLU A 387 27.93 27.75 -3.45
C GLU A 387 27.92 29.24 -3.13
N GLY A 388 27.82 29.64 -1.85
CA GLY A 388 27.85 31.01 -1.40
C GLY A 388 26.63 31.85 -1.76
N VAL A 389 25.51 31.21 -2.12
CA VAL A 389 24.24 31.90 -2.43
C VAL A 389 23.48 32.30 -1.18
N ILE A 390 23.83 31.72 -0.04
CA ILE A 390 23.42 32.12 1.31
C ILE A 390 24.63 32.03 2.25
N THR A 391 24.60 32.79 3.33
CA THR A 391 25.58 32.77 4.42
C THR A 391 24.90 32.65 5.77
N ASP A 392 25.67 32.37 6.83
CA ASP A 392 25.17 32.31 8.22
C ASP A 392 24.53 33.64 8.70
N ASN A 393 24.89 34.77 8.03
CA ASN A 393 24.41 36.10 8.42
C ASN A 393 23.25 36.59 7.55
N ASP A 394 22.86 35.83 6.53
CA ASP A 394 21.74 36.19 5.67
C ASP A 394 20.40 35.92 6.32
N TYR A 395 19.46 36.82 6.03
CA TYR A 395 18.06 36.67 6.40
C TYR A 395 17.20 36.63 5.13
N ILE A 396 16.35 35.61 5.05
CA ILE A 396 15.33 35.46 4.00
C ILE A 396 13.95 35.68 4.64
N TYR A 397 13.16 36.58 4.02
CA TYR A 397 11.82 36.88 4.52
C TYR A 397 10.80 35.84 3.99
N CYS A 398 10.08 35.21 4.90
CA CYS A 398 8.97 34.34 4.60
C CYS A 398 7.63 35.06 4.83
N GLY A 399 6.96 35.41 3.75
CA GLY A 399 5.60 35.96 3.76
C GLY A 399 4.48 34.92 3.64
N GLY A 400 4.80 33.64 3.82
CA GLY A 400 3.83 32.54 3.69
C GLY A 400 3.75 31.92 2.30
N ARG A 401 4.28 32.61 1.27
CA ARG A 401 4.26 32.13 -0.12
C ARG A 401 5.53 32.50 -0.86
N PHE A 402 6.00 31.59 -1.71
CA PHE A 402 7.06 31.83 -2.69
C PHE A 402 6.43 31.88 -4.08
N ASP A 403 6.59 32.99 -4.80
CA ASP A 403 5.91 33.28 -6.07
C ASP A 403 6.86 33.79 -7.18
N LYS A 404 8.16 33.65 -7.01
CA LYS A 404 9.16 34.10 -8.01
C LYS A 404 9.16 33.27 -9.29
N LEU A 405 8.64 32.02 -9.24
CA LEU A 405 8.50 31.16 -10.40
C LEU A 405 7.09 31.26 -10.97
N GLN A 406 6.96 31.68 -12.24
CA GLN A 406 5.67 31.75 -12.92
C GLN A 406 5.08 30.35 -13.09
N GLY A 407 3.80 30.18 -12.71
CA GLY A 407 3.06 28.92 -12.84
C GLY A 407 3.33 27.88 -11.75
N ALA A 408 4.26 28.11 -10.84
CA ALA A 408 4.59 27.17 -9.76
C ALA A 408 4.74 27.87 -8.39
N PRO A 409 3.72 28.58 -7.89
CA PRO A 409 3.80 29.18 -6.56
C PRO A 409 3.81 28.07 -5.50
N LEU A 410 4.67 28.24 -4.47
CA LEU A 410 4.78 27.31 -3.36
C LEU A 410 4.35 27.98 -2.05
N ASN A 411 3.46 27.33 -1.30
CA ASN A 411 3.03 27.84 -0.01
C ASN A 411 3.93 27.30 1.11
N CYS A 412 4.19 28.16 2.10
CA CYS A 412 4.71 27.70 3.38
C CYS A 412 3.59 27.04 4.17
N TRP A 413 3.92 26.09 5.03
CA TRP A 413 2.93 25.48 5.93
C TRP A 413 2.31 26.53 6.88
N LEU A 414 3.07 27.61 7.22
CA LEU A 414 2.54 28.76 7.91
C LEU A 414 2.19 29.85 6.88
N LEU A 415 0.92 29.91 6.49
CA LEU A 415 0.44 30.85 5.46
C LEU A 415 0.58 32.34 5.84
N SER A 416 0.59 32.66 7.15
CA SER A 416 0.88 34.01 7.65
C SER A 416 2.35 34.39 7.52
N GLY A 417 3.23 33.44 7.20
CA GLY A 417 4.66 33.63 7.11
C GLY A 417 5.39 33.60 8.44
N HIS A 418 6.68 33.27 8.39
CA HIS A 418 7.58 33.21 9.54
C HIS A 418 8.35 34.52 9.78
N GLY A 419 8.22 35.52 8.89
CA GLY A 419 9.05 36.73 8.92
C GLY A 419 10.48 36.50 8.43
N ALA A 420 11.42 37.27 8.93
CA ALA A 420 12.83 37.17 8.57
C ALA A 420 13.50 36.01 9.32
N LEU A 421 14.06 35.04 8.57
CA LEU A 421 14.69 33.83 9.11
C LEU A 421 16.15 33.76 8.70
N SER A 422 17.03 33.39 9.64
CA SER A 422 18.36 32.87 9.34
C SER A 422 18.27 31.44 8.82
N ILE A 423 19.37 30.88 8.30
CA ILE A 423 19.40 29.47 7.89
C ILE A 423 19.04 28.52 9.04
N ARG A 424 19.49 28.82 10.27
CA ARG A 424 19.17 28.02 11.46
C ARG A 424 17.66 28.04 11.75
N ASP A 425 17.06 29.24 11.70
CA ASP A 425 15.61 29.40 11.88
C ASP A 425 14.84 28.75 10.73
N GLY A 426 15.33 28.82 9.50
CA GLY A 426 14.77 28.17 8.33
C GLY A 426 14.68 26.65 8.49
N ILE A 427 15.73 26.03 9.03
CA ILE A 427 15.75 24.58 9.35
C ILE A 427 14.82 24.29 10.54
N ALA A 428 14.95 25.03 11.64
CA ALA A 428 14.17 24.80 12.87
C ALA A 428 12.66 24.91 12.65
N ASN A 429 12.24 25.89 11.83
CA ASN A 429 10.83 26.11 11.46
C ASN A 429 10.41 25.34 10.20
N SER A 430 11.28 24.55 9.60
CA SER A 430 10.99 23.84 8.34
C SER A 430 10.35 24.76 7.27
N CYS A 431 10.87 25.97 7.12
CA CYS A 431 10.27 26.99 6.26
C CYS A 431 10.42 26.69 4.77
N ASN A 432 9.29 26.43 4.07
CA ASN A 432 9.32 26.16 2.63
C ASN A 432 9.83 27.34 1.83
N VAL A 433 9.42 28.57 2.16
CA VAL A 433 9.83 29.78 1.43
C VAL A 433 11.34 30.00 1.53
N PHE A 434 11.95 29.78 2.71
CA PHE A 434 13.40 29.90 2.89
C PHE A 434 14.17 28.99 1.92
N PHE A 435 13.78 27.72 1.85
CA PHE A 435 14.46 26.72 1.03
C PHE A 435 14.12 26.84 -0.46
N SER A 436 12.93 27.29 -0.82
CA SER A 436 12.59 27.63 -2.20
C SER A 436 13.41 28.81 -2.70
N GLU A 437 13.59 29.85 -1.88
CA GLU A 437 14.46 30.99 -2.20
C GLU A 437 15.93 30.55 -2.35
N THR A 438 16.41 29.68 -1.47
CA THR A 438 17.77 29.13 -1.55
C THR A 438 17.98 28.35 -2.85
N ALA A 439 17.04 27.47 -3.21
CA ALA A 439 17.09 26.70 -4.46
C ALA A 439 16.99 27.62 -5.70
N TYR A 440 16.16 28.66 -5.63
CA TYR A 440 16.07 29.68 -6.68
C TYR A 440 17.40 30.39 -6.90
N ARG A 441 18.08 30.79 -5.82
CA ARG A 441 19.41 31.44 -5.90
C ARG A 441 20.47 30.50 -6.46
N LEU A 442 20.41 29.19 -6.17
CA LEU A 442 21.30 28.18 -6.78
C LEU A 442 21.16 28.08 -8.29
N GLY A 443 19.99 28.40 -8.83
CA GLY A 443 19.71 28.43 -10.27
C GLY A 443 20.01 29.77 -10.95
N GLN A 444 20.41 30.83 -10.22
CA GLN A 444 20.70 32.14 -10.81
C GLN A 444 22.13 32.22 -11.37
N ASN A 445 22.27 32.81 -12.56
CA ASN A 445 23.56 33.18 -13.09
C ASN A 445 24.02 34.56 -12.51
N ALA A 446 25.20 35.00 -12.89
CA ALA A 446 25.77 36.29 -12.44
C ALA A 446 24.89 37.53 -12.80
N GLU A 447 24.02 37.40 -13.77
CA GLU A 447 23.09 38.46 -14.23
C GLU A 447 21.73 38.36 -13.52
N GLY A 448 21.54 37.38 -12.61
CA GLY A 448 20.31 37.16 -11.85
C GLY A 448 19.21 36.40 -12.62
N THR A 449 19.53 35.88 -13.81
CA THR A 449 18.58 35.06 -14.59
C THR A 449 18.52 33.67 -14.01
N PHE A 450 17.31 33.17 -13.72
CA PHE A 450 17.06 31.82 -13.20
C PHE A 450 17.06 30.80 -14.33
N ASN A 451 17.67 29.66 -14.06
CA ASN A 451 17.61 28.45 -14.87
C ASN A 451 17.38 27.24 -13.96
N ASP A 452 16.29 26.52 -14.21
CA ASP A 452 15.86 25.40 -13.41
C ASP A 452 16.81 24.18 -13.48
N ASN A 453 17.37 23.90 -14.68
CA ASN A 453 18.39 22.86 -14.84
C ASN A 453 19.64 23.16 -13.99
N THR A 454 20.08 24.41 -13.93
CA THR A 454 21.21 24.80 -13.10
C THR A 454 20.91 24.57 -11.61
N ALA A 455 19.74 24.98 -11.14
CA ALA A 455 19.31 24.71 -9.77
C ALA A 455 19.28 23.22 -9.45
N MET A 456 18.70 22.42 -10.35
CA MET A 456 18.61 20.98 -10.22
C MET A 456 20.00 20.32 -10.20
N GLN A 457 20.89 20.69 -11.11
CA GLN A 457 22.27 20.17 -11.14
C GLN A 457 23.05 20.45 -9.86
N GLN A 458 22.87 21.64 -9.27
CA GLN A 458 23.50 21.96 -7.98
C GLN A 458 22.95 21.07 -6.85
N LEU A 459 21.63 20.89 -6.77
CA LEU A 459 21.04 20.04 -5.75
C LEU A 459 21.46 18.58 -5.93
N ILE A 460 21.48 18.05 -7.16
CA ILE A 460 21.95 16.69 -7.50
C ILE A 460 23.44 16.55 -7.09
N LYS A 461 24.28 17.53 -7.40
CA LYS A 461 25.71 17.52 -7.01
C LYS A 461 25.88 17.28 -5.51
N TYR A 462 25.15 18.02 -4.68
CA TYR A 462 25.27 17.88 -3.23
C TYR A 462 24.61 16.62 -2.69
N ALA A 463 23.51 16.17 -3.28
CA ALA A 463 22.91 14.85 -2.97
C ALA A 463 23.92 13.73 -3.23
N ASN A 464 24.63 13.75 -4.37
CA ASN A 464 25.63 12.76 -4.73
C ASN A 464 26.86 12.83 -3.84
N LEU A 465 27.32 14.03 -3.46
CA LEU A 465 28.43 14.21 -2.52
C LEU A 465 28.11 13.64 -1.14
N LEU A 466 26.85 13.64 -0.74
CA LEU A 466 26.35 13.05 0.50
C LEU A 466 26.01 11.54 0.36
N GLY A 467 26.25 10.95 -0.82
CA GLY A 467 26.04 9.52 -1.06
C GLY A 467 24.60 9.08 -1.26
N LEU A 468 23.65 10.03 -1.48
CA LEU A 468 22.23 9.72 -1.65
C LEU A 468 21.91 9.07 -3.02
N ASP A 469 22.87 9.00 -3.93
CA ASP A 469 22.80 8.34 -5.24
C ASP A 469 23.30 6.90 -5.23
N LYS A 470 23.73 6.37 -4.08
CA LYS A 470 24.38 5.06 -3.96
C LYS A 470 23.66 4.19 -2.96
N LYS A 471 23.74 2.89 -3.20
CA LYS A 471 23.35 1.90 -2.20
C LYS A 471 24.20 2.01 -0.95
N SER A 472 23.61 1.73 0.20
CA SER A 472 24.28 1.84 1.49
C SER A 472 25.40 0.80 1.69
N GLY A 473 25.33 -0.32 0.96
CA GLY A 473 26.25 -1.45 1.08
C GLY A 473 25.80 -2.50 2.08
N LEU A 474 24.53 -2.47 2.51
CA LEU A 474 23.95 -3.55 3.30
C LEU A 474 24.01 -4.86 2.52
N GLU A 475 24.25 -5.98 3.23
CA GLU A 475 24.31 -7.33 2.64
C GLU A 475 22.92 -7.84 2.20
N ILE A 476 21.84 -7.24 2.69
CA ILE A 476 20.48 -7.58 2.29
C ILE A 476 20.01 -6.72 1.10
N SER A 477 18.92 -7.15 0.46
CA SER A 477 18.37 -6.42 -0.67
C SER A 477 17.89 -5.02 -0.27
N GLU A 478 18.35 -4.00 -0.99
CA GLU A 478 17.88 -2.62 -0.87
C GLU A 478 17.48 -2.05 -2.24
N ALA A 479 16.53 -1.12 -2.23
CA ALA A 479 16.10 -0.41 -3.43
C ALA A 479 17.25 0.41 -4.01
N SER A 480 17.28 0.54 -5.34
CA SER A 480 18.20 1.48 -5.97
C SER A 480 17.78 2.91 -5.65
N PRO A 481 18.72 3.77 -5.22
CA PRO A 481 18.41 5.17 -4.97
C PRO A 481 17.89 5.84 -6.26
N GLN A 482 17.04 6.82 -6.08
CA GLN A 482 16.52 7.62 -7.17
C GLN A 482 16.70 9.09 -6.82
N VAL A 483 17.72 9.73 -7.41
CA VAL A 483 17.91 11.18 -7.38
C VAL A 483 17.30 11.76 -8.65
N SER A 484 16.60 12.89 -8.55
CA SER A 484 16.00 13.57 -9.71
C SER A 484 17.05 13.76 -10.81
N ASN A 485 16.68 13.50 -12.06
CA ASN A 485 17.49 13.76 -13.23
C ASN A 485 17.10 15.11 -13.82
N GLU A 486 17.95 15.63 -14.71
CA GLU A 486 17.61 16.80 -15.53
C GLU A 486 16.27 16.56 -16.25
N LEU A 487 15.44 17.57 -16.34
CA LEU A 487 14.26 17.54 -17.18
C LEU A 487 14.71 17.37 -18.64
N PRO A 488 14.08 16.49 -19.42
CA PRO A 488 14.44 16.27 -20.81
C PRO A 488 14.22 17.50 -21.69
#